data_fa40da2d78ad14313f5abc2462bd00a6
#
_entry.id   fa40da2d78ad14313f5abc2462bd00a6
#
_cell.length_a   1.000
_cell.length_b   1.000
_cell.length_c   1.000
_cell.angle_alpha   90.00
_cell.angle_beta   90.00
_cell.angle_gamma   90.00
#
_symmetry.space_group_name_H-M   'P 1'
#
loop_
_entity.id
_entity.type
_entity.pdbx_description
1 polymer ?
#
loop_
_entity_poly.entity_id
_entity_poly.type
_entity_poly.pdbx_seq_one_letter_code
_entity_poly.pdbx_strand_id
1 'polypeptide(L)'
;MKPIQYYIGILSVLGYVYCLPVVGQVEDKVVRKGNPRLEYTDVKTGRSSEGKMFTVSFNIVESINRLRTQEIVYIYPSLVSSDGNIRTAFSPLCISGKKRYKVVARKERLGGNPGTLLPVKDIRSSRALRESGISVRETLPFERWMASGHLFLREEVYGCSECGKGVSQLNIPVTGIDLFGPEDYKYIFYTPEKVEIKCYEEEFDCKVTFKSAQHELLLGFGKNQEELARLDDFVSKGLRIKGARLREVHIMGYASPEGEFSYNKHLAERRTHTLSYYV
;
A
#
# COMPACT_ATOMS: atom_id res chain seq x y z
N MET A 1 35.19 14.74 29.58
CA MET A 1 33.91 14.06 29.67
C MET A 1 32.81 15.10 29.44
N LYS A 2 32.09 15.01 28.34
CA LYS A 2 30.97 15.95 28.08
C LYS A 2 29.80 15.56 28.99
N PRO A 3 29.13 16.50 29.66
CA PRO A 3 27.94 16.19 30.45
C PRO A 3 26.82 15.73 29.54
N ILE A 4 26.29 14.54 29.81
CA ILE A 4 25.11 14.03 29.13
C ILE A 4 23.91 14.78 29.74
N GLN A 5 23.24 15.58 28.91
CA GLN A 5 22.04 16.33 29.28
C GLN A 5 20.82 15.44 29.07
N TYR A 6 20.00 15.31 30.09
CA TYR A 6 18.74 14.57 30.03
C TYR A 6 17.57 15.56 30.01
N TYR A 7 16.61 15.33 29.12
CA TYR A 7 15.47 16.22 28.92
C TYR A 7 14.18 15.60 29.48
N ILE A 8 13.40 16.38 30.15
CA ILE A 8 11.98 16.09 30.41
C ILE A 8 11.19 17.02 29.51
N GLY A 9 10.32 16.44 28.68
CA GLY A 9 9.38 17.20 27.87
C GLY A 9 7.98 17.08 28.44
N ILE A 10 7.28 18.17 28.57
CA ILE A 10 5.84 18.18 28.74
C ILE A 10 5.28 18.22 27.32
N LEU A 11 4.68 17.12 26.86
CA LEU A 11 4.08 17.03 25.54
C LEU A 11 2.58 16.80 25.72
N SER A 12 1.78 17.80 25.43
CA SER A 12 0.34 17.61 25.26
C SER A 12 0.09 17.03 23.87
N VAL A 13 -0.09 15.73 23.79
CA VAL A 13 -0.49 15.07 22.55
C VAL A 13 -2.01 14.92 22.59
N LEU A 14 -2.72 15.85 21.96
CA LEU A 14 -4.04 15.54 21.44
C LEU A 14 -3.85 14.46 20.37
N GLY A 15 -4.12 13.22 20.78
CA GLY A 15 -3.98 12.06 19.93
C GLY A 15 -4.99 12.10 18.80
N TYR A 16 -4.65 12.73 17.68
CA TYR A 16 -5.05 12.18 16.40
C TYR A 16 -4.20 10.93 16.21
N VAL A 17 -4.79 9.80 16.59
CA VAL A 17 -4.33 8.51 16.10
C VAL A 17 -4.55 8.56 14.59
N TYR A 18 -3.57 9.10 13.87
CA TYR A 18 -3.38 8.69 12.49
C TYR A 18 -2.98 7.22 12.61
N CYS A 19 -3.97 6.33 12.48
CA CYS A 19 -3.70 5.02 11.94
C CYS A 19 -3.12 5.26 10.55
N LEU A 20 -1.83 5.53 10.49
CA LEU A 20 -1.08 5.22 9.29
C LEU A 20 -1.32 3.72 9.11
N PRO A 21 -1.94 3.31 7.99
CA PRO A 21 -1.90 1.90 7.67
C PRO A 21 -0.41 1.56 7.73
N VAL A 22 -0.05 0.63 8.58
CA VAL A 22 1.18 -0.13 8.41
C VAL A 22 0.94 -0.86 7.09
N VAL A 23 1.27 -0.17 6.01
CA VAL A 23 1.51 -0.78 4.73
C VAL A 23 2.76 -1.60 4.97
N GLY A 24 2.54 -2.80 5.52
CA GLY A 24 3.49 -3.87 5.32
C GLY A 24 3.68 -3.89 3.81
N GLN A 25 4.85 -3.50 3.35
CA GLN A 25 5.29 -3.80 2.01
C GLN A 25 5.32 -5.32 1.92
N VAL A 26 4.15 -5.91 1.63
CA VAL A 26 4.11 -7.20 0.98
C VAL A 26 4.82 -6.90 -0.33
N GLU A 27 6.07 -7.33 -0.45
CA GLU A 27 6.74 -7.40 -1.74
C GLU A 27 5.86 -8.30 -2.60
N ASP A 28 5.02 -7.67 -3.39
CA ASP A 28 4.14 -8.30 -4.37
C ASP A 28 5.01 -8.91 -5.46
N LYS A 29 5.59 -10.06 -5.16
CA LYS A 29 6.47 -10.77 -6.07
C LYS A 29 5.62 -11.34 -7.19
N VAL A 30 5.85 -10.82 -8.37
CA VAL A 30 5.44 -11.47 -9.61
C VAL A 30 6.03 -12.88 -9.65
N VAL A 31 5.21 -13.89 -9.42
CA VAL A 31 5.65 -15.29 -9.38
C VAL A 31 5.47 -15.90 -10.76
N ARG A 32 6.58 -16.30 -11.38
CA ARG A 32 6.57 -17.06 -12.65
C ARG A 32 6.86 -18.53 -12.40
N LYS A 33 6.07 -19.41 -13.02
CA LYS A 33 6.30 -20.87 -13.04
C LYS A 33 6.39 -21.35 -14.48
N GLY A 34 7.34 -22.20 -14.78
CA GLY A 34 7.55 -22.79 -16.11
C GLY A 34 8.45 -21.98 -17.03
N ASN A 35 8.57 -22.40 -18.29
CA ASN A 35 9.35 -21.73 -19.35
C ASN A 35 8.42 -21.00 -20.32
N PRO A 36 8.12 -19.72 -20.11
CA PRO A 36 7.21 -18.97 -20.95
C PRO A 36 7.80 -18.75 -22.35
N ARG A 37 6.93 -18.74 -23.35
CA ARG A 37 7.26 -18.34 -24.74
C ARG A 37 7.04 -16.84 -24.95
N LEU A 38 6.31 -16.22 -24.05
CA LEU A 38 5.90 -14.84 -24.13
C LEU A 38 6.35 -14.09 -22.87
N GLU A 39 6.54 -12.79 -23.03
CA GLU A 39 6.72 -11.87 -21.93
C GLU A 39 5.57 -10.88 -21.91
N TYR A 40 5.18 -10.49 -20.71
CA TYR A 40 4.11 -9.54 -20.49
C TYR A 40 4.69 -8.27 -19.88
N THR A 41 4.47 -7.16 -20.58
CA THR A 41 4.94 -5.83 -20.16
C THR A 41 3.78 -4.90 -19.98
N ASP A 42 4.01 -3.78 -19.28
CA ASP A 42 3.01 -2.73 -19.05
C ASP A 42 1.68 -3.26 -18.50
N VAL A 43 1.74 -4.24 -17.61
CA VAL A 43 0.54 -4.77 -16.97
C VAL A 43 -0.05 -3.71 -16.06
N LYS A 44 -1.25 -3.28 -16.40
CA LYS A 44 -2.00 -2.27 -15.64
C LYS A 44 -3.38 -2.81 -15.33
N THR A 45 -3.76 -2.64 -14.09
CA THR A 45 -5.12 -2.88 -13.61
C THR A 45 -5.70 -1.56 -13.13
N GLY A 46 -6.98 -1.37 -13.30
CA GLY A 46 -7.63 -0.13 -12.91
C GLY A 46 -9.13 -0.26 -12.77
N ARG A 47 -9.73 0.67 -12.07
CA ARG A 47 -11.19 0.85 -12.00
C ARG A 47 -11.56 2.05 -12.86
N SER A 48 -12.67 1.99 -13.59
CA SER A 48 -13.14 3.13 -14.38
C SER A 48 -13.48 4.33 -13.48
N SER A 49 -13.44 5.53 -14.05
CA SER A 49 -13.81 6.77 -13.35
C SER A 49 -15.24 6.75 -12.76
N GLU A 50 -16.13 5.99 -13.37
CA GLU A 50 -17.49 5.77 -12.87
C GLU A 50 -17.57 4.67 -11.79
N GLY A 51 -16.46 4.04 -11.46
CA GLY A 51 -16.40 3.00 -10.44
C GLY A 51 -16.99 1.64 -10.83
N LYS A 52 -17.64 1.53 -11.99
CA LYS A 52 -18.45 0.36 -12.38
C LYS A 52 -17.67 -0.75 -13.09
N MET A 53 -16.55 -0.42 -13.73
CA MET A 53 -15.80 -1.36 -14.56
C MET A 53 -14.39 -1.56 -14.05
N PHE A 54 -13.94 -2.80 -14.05
CA PHE A 54 -12.55 -3.19 -13.86
C PHE A 54 -11.89 -3.37 -15.22
N THR A 55 -10.73 -2.79 -15.41
CA THR A 55 -9.96 -2.87 -16.65
C THR A 55 -8.61 -3.52 -16.40
N VAL A 56 -8.24 -4.45 -17.26
CA VAL A 56 -6.90 -5.03 -17.34
C VAL A 56 -6.31 -4.69 -18.70
N SER A 57 -5.08 -4.23 -18.71
CA SER A 57 -4.33 -4.05 -19.96
C SER A 57 -2.88 -4.54 -19.79
N PHE A 58 -2.34 -5.15 -20.82
CA PHE A 58 -0.97 -5.59 -20.88
C PHE A 58 -0.50 -5.71 -22.33
N ASN A 59 0.80 -5.63 -22.51
CA ASN A 59 1.44 -5.89 -23.79
C ASN A 59 2.09 -7.26 -23.78
N ILE A 60 1.98 -7.98 -24.88
CA ILE A 60 2.61 -9.26 -25.10
C ILE A 60 3.77 -9.06 -26.06
N VAL A 61 4.96 -9.51 -25.67
CA VAL A 61 6.16 -9.51 -26.50
C VAL A 61 6.79 -10.90 -26.52
N GLU A 62 7.68 -11.16 -27.48
CA GLU A 62 8.36 -12.46 -27.60
C GLU A 62 9.38 -12.61 -26.47
N SER A 63 9.37 -13.73 -25.77
CA SER A 63 10.37 -14.08 -24.75
C SER A 63 11.69 -14.54 -25.37
N ILE A 64 12.74 -14.63 -24.56
CA ILE A 64 14.02 -15.25 -24.91
C ILE A 64 13.80 -16.65 -25.49
N ASN A 65 12.85 -17.40 -24.94
CA ASN A 65 12.43 -18.70 -25.45
C ASN A 65 11.45 -18.58 -26.63
N ARG A 66 11.91 -18.08 -27.75
CA ARG A 66 11.11 -17.76 -28.93
C ARG A 66 10.08 -18.82 -29.30
N LEU A 67 8.91 -18.37 -29.73
CA LEU A 67 7.87 -19.21 -30.29
C LEU A 67 8.34 -19.83 -31.62
N ARG A 68 8.40 -21.16 -31.68
CA ARG A 68 8.83 -21.87 -32.89
C ARG A 68 7.75 -21.79 -33.98
N THR A 69 8.17 -21.95 -35.24
CA THR A 69 7.29 -21.76 -36.41
C THR A 69 6.07 -22.66 -36.44
N GLN A 70 6.14 -23.85 -35.81
CA GLN A 70 5.07 -24.87 -35.75
C GLN A 70 4.36 -24.91 -34.40
N GLU A 71 4.74 -24.04 -33.46
CA GLU A 71 4.12 -23.97 -32.15
C GLU A 71 2.92 -22.99 -32.14
N ILE A 72 2.03 -23.24 -31.22
CA ILE A 72 0.89 -22.36 -30.89
C ILE A 72 0.83 -22.19 -29.39
N VAL A 73 0.58 -21.00 -28.94
CA VAL A 73 0.43 -20.66 -27.53
C VAL A 73 -0.99 -20.17 -27.30
N TYR A 74 -1.66 -20.79 -26.36
CA TYR A 74 -2.92 -20.29 -25.81
C TYR A 74 -2.63 -19.55 -24.51
N ILE A 75 -3.24 -18.41 -24.35
CA ILE A 75 -3.13 -17.56 -23.17
C ILE A 75 -4.52 -17.50 -22.56
N TYR A 76 -4.61 -17.86 -21.28
CA TYR A 76 -5.83 -17.83 -20.49
C TYR A 76 -5.69 -16.79 -19.38
N PRO A 77 -6.07 -15.54 -19.64
CA PRO A 77 -6.07 -14.54 -18.58
C PRO A 77 -7.22 -14.84 -17.62
N SER A 78 -6.99 -14.74 -16.34
CA SER A 78 -8.03 -14.88 -15.33
C SER A 78 -7.71 -14.05 -14.11
N LEU A 79 -8.74 -13.52 -13.47
CA LEU A 79 -8.64 -12.83 -12.19
C LEU A 79 -9.15 -13.77 -11.10
N VAL A 80 -8.41 -13.87 -10.01
CA VAL A 80 -8.71 -14.76 -8.88
C VAL A 80 -8.66 -13.94 -7.60
N SER A 81 -9.63 -14.15 -6.73
CA SER A 81 -9.65 -13.49 -5.42
C SER A 81 -8.45 -13.93 -4.55
N SER A 82 -8.10 -13.14 -3.57
CA SER A 82 -6.97 -13.40 -2.66
C SER A 82 -7.11 -14.72 -1.89
N ASP A 83 -8.33 -15.14 -1.60
CA ASP A 83 -8.67 -16.42 -0.96
C ASP A 83 -8.77 -17.61 -1.94
N GLY A 84 -8.69 -17.34 -3.25
CA GLY A 84 -8.77 -18.34 -4.31
C GLY A 84 -10.17 -18.87 -4.63
N ASN A 85 -11.21 -18.41 -3.93
CA ASN A 85 -12.56 -18.95 -4.04
C ASN A 85 -13.33 -18.43 -5.25
N ILE A 86 -13.05 -17.21 -5.68
CA ILE A 86 -13.71 -16.56 -6.81
C ILE A 86 -12.73 -16.46 -7.97
N ARG A 87 -13.18 -16.88 -9.15
CA ARG A 87 -12.38 -16.80 -10.38
C ARG A 87 -13.24 -16.29 -11.53
N THR A 88 -12.74 -15.27 -12.23
CA THR A 88 -13.33 -14.76 -13.46
C THR A 88 -12.32 -14.88 -14.58
N ALA A 89 -12.71 -15.51 -15.69
CA ALA A 89 -11.85 -15.67 -16.86
C ALA A 89 -12.13 -14.56 -17.88
N PHE A 90 -11.09 -14.07 -18.50
CA PHE A 90 -11.16 -13.21 -19.68
C PHE A 90 -11.17 -14.04 -20.96
N SER A 91 -11.38 -13.38 -22.09
CA SER A 91 -11.34 -14.04 -23.39
C SER A 91 -9.98 -14.65 -23.64
N PRO A 92 -9.90 -15.94 -24.01
CA PRO A 92 -8.63 -16.58 -24.33
C PRO A 92 -8.02 -15.99 -25.60
N LEU A 93 -6.70 -15.88 -25.62
CA LEU A 93 -5.91 -15.37 -26.73
C LEU A 93 -5.08 -16.50 -27.31
N CYS A 94 -4.80 -16.42 -28.61
CA CYS A 94 -3.97 -17.40 -29.27
C CYS A 94 -2.90 -16.75 -30.14
N ILE A 95 -1.64 -17.16 -29.95
CA ILE A 95 -0.52 -16.71 -30.78
C ILE A 95 0.11 -17.93 -31.45
N SER A 96 0.23 -17.86 -32.76
CA SER A 96 0.69 -18.97 -33.55
C SER A 96 1.97 -18.66 -34.33
N GLY A 97 2.90 -19.60 -34.33
CA GLY A 97 4.09 -19.55 -35.19
C GLY A 97 3.71 -19.52 -36.67
N LYS A 98 4.60 -18.95 -37.52
CA LYS A 98 4.33 -18.63 -38.93
C LYS A 98 3.76 -19.80 -39.74
N LYS A 99 4.31 -21.04 -39.58
CA LYS A 99 3.83 -22.22 -40.30
C LYS A 99 2.48 -22.69 -39.78
N ARG A 100 2.31 -22.75 -38.48
CA ARG A 100 1.05 -23.16 -37.83
C ARG A 100 -0.08 -22.16 -38.13
N TYR A 101 0.21 -20.90 -38.12
CA TYR A 101 -0.76 -19.83 -38.46
C TYR A 101 -1.36 -20.07 -39.89
N LYS A 102 -0.49 -20.36 -40.89
CA LYS A 102 -0.98 -20.63 -42.25
C LYS A 102 -1.88 -21.85 -42.31
N VAL A 103 -1.59 -22.90 -41.52
CA VAL A 103 -2.42 -24.13 -41.47
C VAL A 103 -3.77 -23.83 -40.86
N VAL A 104 -3.80 -23.11 -39.75
CA VAL A 104 -5.05 -22.71 -39.04
C VAL A 104 -5.92 -21.82 -39.97
N ALA A 105 -5.34 -20.78 -40.52
CA ALA A 105 -6.04 -19.86 -41.42
C ALA A 105 -6.55 -20.55 -42.72
N ARG A 106 -5.85 -21.58 -43.21
CA ARG A 106 -6.34 -22.38 -44.34
C ARG A 106 -7.52 -23.27 -43.95
N LYS A 107 -7.45 -23.95 -42.80
CA LYS A 107 -8.55 -24.78 -42.29
C LYS A 107 -9.83 -23.95 -42.08
N GLU A 108 -9.69 -22.79 -41.49
CA GLU A 108 -10.79 -21.87 -41.26
C GLU A 108 -11.46 -21.43 -42.54
N ARG A 109 -10.68 -21.06 -43.59
CA ARG A 109 -11.20 -20.69 -44.92
C ARG A 109 -11.94 -21.83 -45.62
N LEU A 110 -11.55 -23.08 -45.32
CA LEU A 110 -12.17 -24.28 -45.93
C LEU A 110 -13.38 -24.79 -45.13
N GLY A 111 -13.83 -24.04 -44.14
CA GLY A 111 -14.97 -24.41 -43.27
C GLY A 111 -14.69 -25.58 -42.34
N GLY A 112 -13.41 -25.99 -42.25
CA GLY A 112 -12.98 -27.02 -41.31
C GLY A 112 -12.76 -26.46 -39.91
N ASN A 113 -13.06 -27.25 -38.89
CA ASN A 113 -12.70 -26.91 -37.52
C ASN A 113 -11.18 -26.65 -37.46
N PRO A 114 -10.69 -25.49 -37.02
CA PRO A 114 -9.29 -25.16 -36.96
C PRO A 114 -8.46 -26.12 -36.08
N GLY A 115 -9.10 -27.08 -35.41
CA GLY A 115 -8.43 -28.04 -34.52
C GLY A 115 -7.85 -27.35 -33.30
N THR A 116 -8.45 -26.27 -32.91
CA THR A 116 -8.09 -25.56 -31.70
C THR A 116 -8.88 -26.16 -30.54
N LEU A 117 -8.23 -26.38 -29.41
CA LEU A 117 -8.83 -26.94 -28.20
C LEU A 117 -9.96 -26.11 -27.65
N LEU A 118 -10.04 -24.83 -28.07
CA LEU A 118 -11.11 -23.89 -27.69
C LEU A 118 -11.47 -22.97 -28.86
N PRO A 119 -12.72 -22.48 -28.96
CA PRO A 119 -13.10 -21.45 -29.91
C PRO A 119 -12.42 -20.12 -29.52
N VAL A 120 -11.27 -19.86 -30.07
CA VAL A 120 -10.53 -18.61 -29.89
C VAL A 120 -10.94 -17.66 -31.00
N LYS A 121 -11.56 -16.55 -30.66
CA LYS A 121 -12.06 -15.53 -31.62
C LYS A 121 -10.91 -14.84 -32.38
N ASP A 122 -9.70 -14.78 -31.80
CA ASP A 122 -8.59 -14.00 -32.35
C ASP A 122 -7.27 -14.76 -32.30
N ILE A 123 -6.83 -15.21 -33.48
CA ILE A 123 -5.54 -15.89 -33.63
C ILE A 123 -4.55 -14.90 -34.25
N ARG A 124 -3.53 -14.54 -33.51
CA ARG A 124 -2.47 -13.64 -33.95
C ARG A 124 -1.26 -14.42 -34.46
N SER A 125 -0.55 -13.87 -35.44
CA SER A 125 0.69 -14.49 -35.93
C SER A 125 1.90 -14.02 -35.08
N SER A 126 2.89 -14.89 -34.91
CA SER A 126 4.16 -14.53 -34.28
C SER A 126 4.93 -13.44 -35.03
N ARG A 127 4.54 -13.10 -36.26
CA ARG A 127 5.09 -12.00 -37.02
C ARG A 127 4.58 -10.66 -36.44
N ALA A 128 3.27 -10.54 -36.21
CA ALA A 128 2.67 -9.35 -35.59
C ALA A 128 3.27 -9.11 -34.20
N LEU A 129 3.49 -10.17 -33.43
CA LEU A 129 4.15 -10.11 -32.13
C LEU A 129 5.55 -9.46 -32.20
N ARG A 130 6.34 -9.78 -33.21
CA ARG A 130 7.71 -9.25 -33.39
C ARG A 130 7.75 -7.83 -33.94
N GLU A 131 6.79 -7.46 -34.79
CA GLU A 131 6.79 -6.18 -35.47
C GLU A 131 6.27 -5.04 -34.56
N SER A 132 5.26 -5.33 -33.74
CA SER A 132 4.58 -4.29 -32.95
C SER A 132 4.22 -4.68 -31.52
N GLY A 133 4.48 -5.93 -31.13
CA GLY A 133 3.86 -6.50 -29.93
C GLY A 133 2.35 -6.66 -30.09
N ILE A 134 1.70 -7.17 -29.08
CA ILE A 134 0.23 -7.30 -29.05
C ILE A 134 -0.27 -6.67 -27.77
N SER A 135 -1.00 -5.57 -27.91
CA SER A 135 -1.68 -4.94 -26.77
C SER A 135 -3.03 -5.59 -26.54
N VAL A 136 -3.30 -5.94 -25.30
CA VAL A 136 -4.55 -6.54 -24.84
C VAL A 136 -5.19 -5.61 -23.86
N ARG A 137 -6.49 -5.40 -24.00
CA ARG A 137 -7.31 -4.65 -23.05
C ARG A 137 -8.65 -5.33 -22.89
N GLU A 138 -8.95 -5.69 -21.65
CA GLU A 138 -10.20 -6.34 -21.27
C GLU A 138 -10.89 -5.57 -20.14
N THR A 139 -12.19 -5.60 -20.13
CA THR A 139 -13.02 -4.93 -19.13
C THR A 139 -14.07 -5.88 -18.58
N LEU A 140 -14.30 -5.82 -17.29
CA LEU A 140 -15.34 -6.59 -16.57
C LEU A 140 -16.12 -5.65 -15.65
N PRO A 141 -17.36 -5.96 -15.28
CA PRO A 141 -18.02 -5.29 -14.16
C PRO A 141 -17.16 -5.39 -12.90
N PHE A 142 -16.99 -4.27 -12.20
CA PHE A 142 -16.16 -4.24 -11.00
C PHE A 142 -16.86 -4.91 -9.82
N GLU A 143 -16.17 -5.80 -9.16
CA GLU A 143 -16.55 -6.38 -7.88
C GLU A 143 -15.47 -6.11 -6.84
N ARG A 144 -15.84 -5.89 -5.59
CA ARG A 144 -14.89 -5.45 -4.53
C ARG A 144 -13.69 -6.38 -4.33
N TRP A 145 -13.87 -7.69 -4.47
CA TRP A 145 -12.79 -8.67 -4.36
C TRP A 145 -11.68 -8.47 -5.41
N MET A 146 -12.00 -7.86 -6.56
CA MET A 146 -11.04 -7.63 -7.65
C MET A 146 -9.91 -6.66 -7.25
N ALA A 147 -10.16 -5.77 -6.30
CA ALA A 147 -9.16 -4.80 -5.84
C ALA A 147 -7.98 -5.42 -5.07
N SER A 148 -8.18 -6.60 -4.49
CA SER A 148 -7.16 -7.38 -3.77
C SER A 148 -6.87 -8.74 -4.42
N GLY A 149 -7.33 -8.93 -5.64
CA GLY A 149 -7.17 -10.17 -6.38
C GLY A 149 -5.80 -10.32 -7.03
N HIS A 150 -5.66 -11.40 -7.77
CA HIS A 150 -4.47 -11.72 -8.55
C HIS A 150 -4.83 -11.95 -10.01
N LEU A 151 -4.10 -11.30 -10.92
CA LEU A 151 -4.18 -11.58 -12.35
C LEU A 151 -3.27 -12.77 -12.68
N PHE A 152 -3.85 -13.84 -13.17
CA PHE A 152 -3.14 -15.00 -13.66
C PHE A 152 -3.13 -14.99 -15.18
N LEU A 153 -1.95 -15.09 -15.77
CA LEU A 153 -1.73 -15.29 -17.20
C LEU A 153 -1.14 -16.68 -17.38
N ARG A 154 -1.98 -17.64 -17.75
CA ARG A 154 -1.58 -19.01 -17.97
C ARG A 154 -1.34 -19.23 -19.46
N GLU A 155 -0.16 -19.72 -19.82
CA GLU A 155 0.21 -20.11 -21.16
C GLU A 155 0.22 -21.62 -21.32
N GLU A 156 -0.31 -22.10 -22.41
CA GLU A 156 -0.21 -23.50 -22.82
C GLU A 156 0.39 -23.55 -24.21
N VAL A 157 1.52 -24.25 -24.35
CA VAL A 157 2.26 -24.40 -25.61
C VAL A 157 1.99 -25.73 -26.22
N TYR A 158 1.59 -25.74 -27.49
CA TYR A 158 1.36 -26.96 -28.27
C TYR A 158 2.21 -27.00 -29.54
N GLY A 159 2.63 -28.22 -29.92
CA GLY A 159 3.37 -28.47 -31.14
C GLY A 159 2.46 -28.72 -32.35
N CYS A 160 3.06 -29.18 -33.45
CA CYS A 160 2.40 -29.43 -34.74
C CYS A 160 1.28 -30.49 -34.69
N SER A 161 1.40 -31.49 -33.85
CA SER A 161 0.43 -32.59 -33.66
C SER A 161 -0.44 -32.38 -32.40
N GLU A 162 -0.60 -31.15 -31.96
CA GLU A 162 -1.34 -30.82 -30.72
C GLU A 162 -0.73 -31.47 -29.47
N CYS A 163 0.51 -31.90 -29.54
CA CYS A 163 1.24 -32.37 -28.37
C CYS A 163 1.56 -31.21 -27.46
N GLY A 164 1.14 -31.31 -26.20
CA GLY A 164 1.49 -30.33 -25.15
C GLY A 164 3.00 -30.25 -24.96
N LYS A 165 3.57 -29.07 -25.02
CA LYS A 165 5.02 -28.83 -24.87
C LYS A 165 5.37 -28.13 -23.57
N GLY A 166 4.39 -27.66 -22.86
CA GLY A 166 4.57 -27.00 -21.56
C GLY A 166 3.44 -26.08 -21.18
N VAL A 167 3.39 -25.83 -19.90
CA VAL A 167 2.49 -24.86 -19.29
C VAL A 167 3.36 -23.90 -18.49
N SER A 168 3.10 -22.61 -18.64
CA SER A 168 3.69 -21.60 -17.78
C SER A 168 2.58 -20.70 -17.22
N GLN A 169 2.84 -20.11 -16.08
CA GLN A 169 1.89 -19.25 -15.41
C GLN A 169 2.61 -18.07 -14.78
N LEU A 170 2.06 -16.90 -14.99
CA LEU A 170 2.44 -15.66 -14.36
C LEU A 170 1.33 -15.26 -13.40
N ASN A 171 1.69 -14.92 -12.17
CA ASN A 171 0.79 -14.40 -11.16
C ASN A 171 1.20 -12.95 -10.85
N ILE A 172 0.29 -12.02 -11.00
CA ILE A 172 0.51 -10.60 -10.79
C ILE A 172 -0.57 -10.12 -9.81
N PRO A 173 -0.18 -9.61 -8.64
CA PRO A 173 -1.15 -9.05 -7.71
C PRO A 173 -1.79 -7.78 -8.28
N VAL A 174 -3.04 -7.60 -8.01
CA VAL A 174 -3.77 -6.37 -8.33
C VAL A 174 -3.52 -5.38 -7.22
N THR A 175 -2.97 -4.23 -7.55
CA THR A 175 -2.63 -3.18 -6.59
C THR A 175 -3.13 -1.81 -7.04
N GLY A 176 -3.27 -0.88 -6.10
CA GLY A 176 -3.59 0.51 -6.41
C GLY A 176 -5.03 0.76 -6.88
N ILE A 177 -5.96 -0.14 -6.55
CA ILE A 177 -7.38 0.04 -6.86
C ILE A 177 -8.13 0.44 -5.61
N ASP A 178 -8.78 1.60 -5.66
CA ASP A 178 -9.64 2.06 -4.58
C ASP A 178 -10.89 1.19 -4.50
N LEU A 179 -11.14 0.65 -3.30
CA LEU A 179 -12.34 -0.14 -3.01
C LEU A 179 -13.61 0.68 -3.08
N PHE A 180 -13.50 1.98 -2.79
CA PHE A 180 -14.60 2.91 -2.76
C PHE A 180 -14.48 3.93 -3.90
N GLY A 181 -15.50 4.07 -4.70
CA GLY A 181 -15.63 5.14 -5.69
C GLY A 181 -16.41 6.34 -5.12
N PRO A 182 -16.47 7.45 -5.82
CA PRO A 182 -17.23 8.62 -5.40
C PRO A 182 -18.72 8.29 -5.10
N GLU A 183 -19.27 7.30 -5.78
CA GLU A 183 -20.64 6.83 -5.60
C GLU A 183 -20.89 6.06 -4.30
N ASP A 184 -19.82 5.54 -3.70
CA ASP A 184 -19.89 4.80 -2.42
C ASP A 184 -19.96 5.74 -1.21
N TYR A 185 -19.65 7.02 -1.39
CA TYR A 185 -19.66 8.02 -0.32
C TYR A 185 -21.02 8.75 -0.29
N LYS A 186 -21.68 8.64 0.84
CA LYS A 186 -22.81 9.54 1.17
C LYS A 186 -22.24 10.76 1.88
N TYR A 187 -22.25 11.90 1.22
CA TYR A 187 -21.87 13.15 1.87
C TYR A 187 -22.98 13.55 2.86
N ILE A 188 -22.67 13.39 4.13
CA ILE A 188 -23.52 13.94 5.19
C ILE A 188 -22.90 15.28 5.56
N PHE A 189 -23.57 16.35 5.15
CA PHE A 189 -23.19 17.68 5.59
C PHE A 189 -23.67 17.86 7.03
N TYR A 190 -22.71 17.87 7.95
CA TYR A 190 -22.98 18.25 9.31
C TYR A 190 -22.79 19.76 9.42
N THR A 191 -23.90 20.47 9.65
CA THR A 191 -23.82 21.88 10.01
C THR A 191 -23.54 21.91 11.52
N PRO A 192 -22.32 22.29 11.95
CA PRO A 192 -22.04 22.36 13.37
C PRO A 192 -22.96 23.40 14.02
N GLU A 193 -23.47 23.08 15.20
CA GLU A 193 -24.18 24.06 16.00
C GLU A 193 -23.31 25.28 16.20
N LYS A 194 -23.91 26.46 16.03
CA LYS A 194 -23.20 27.72 16.23
C LYS A 194 -22.85 27.85 17.71
N VAL A 195 -21.59 27.54 18.01
CA VAL A 195 -21.09 27.74 19.38
C VAL A 195 -20.96 29.26 19.62
N GLU A 196 -21.78 29.80 20.51
CA GLU A 196 -21.73 31.22 20.88
C GLU A 196 -20.48 31.57 21.69
N ILE A 197 -19.84 30.57 22.28
CA ILE A 197 -18.64 30.73 23.09
C ILE A 197 -17.44 30.22 22.28
N LYS A 198 -16.53 31.12 21.94
CA LYS A 198 -15.24 30.74 21.35
C LYS A 198 -14.34 30.25 22.48
N CYS A 199 -14.06 28.94 22.45
CA CYS A 199 -13.02 28.36 23.30
C CYS A 199 -11.69 28.39 22.54
N TYR A 200 -10.66 28.90 23.16
CA TYR A 200 -9.29 28.84 22.70
C TYR A 200 -8.56 27.89 23.63
N GLU A 201 -7.82 26.96 23.03
CA GLU A 201 -6.90 26.11 23.77
C GLU A 201 -5.48 26.58 23.44
N GLU A 202 -4.70 26.84 24.46
CA GLU A 202 -3.28 27.18 24.32
C GLU A 202 -2.47 26.08 24.99
N GLU A 203 -1.41 25.63 24.29
CA GLU A 203 -0.49 24.64 24.79
C GLU A 203 0.86 25.27 25.04
N PHE A 204 1.54 24.81 26.06
CA PHE A 204 2.88 25.27 26.40
C PHE A 204 3.78 24.08 26.74
N ASP A 205 4.94 24.04 26.11
CA ASP A 205 5.97 23.03 26.38
C ASP A 205 7.09 23.63 27.25
N CYS A 206 7.40 22.94 28.35
CA CYS A 206 8.50 23.27 29.23
C CYS A 206 9.47 22.10 29.34
N LYS A 207 10.76 22.36 29.17
CA LYS A 207 11.82 21.33 29.22
C LYS A 207 12.79 21.58 30.38
N VAL A 208 12.75 20.69 31.36
CA VAL A 208 13.61 20.73 32.52
C VAL A 208 14.69 19.66 32.46
N THR A 209 15.91 20.02 32.83
CA THR A 209 17.07 19.13 32.81
C THR A 209 17.52 18.75 34.21
N PHE A 210 17.91 17.49 34.40
CA PHE A 210 18.44 16.98 35.66
C PHE A 210 19.92 16.57 35.51
N LYS A 211 20.68 16.67 36.59
CA LYS A 211 22.03 16.10 36.62
C LYS A 211 21.98 14.57 36.43
N SER A 212 23.10 14.02 35.97
CA SER A 212 23.22 12.56 35.79
C SER A 212 22.94 11.83 37.11
N ALA A 213 22.13 10.77 37.03
CA ALA A 213 21.70 9.94 38.16
C ALA A 213 21.00 10.67 39.30
N GLN A 214 20.59 11.93 39.10
CA GLN A 214 19.89 12.74 40.10
C GLN A 214 18.45 13.06 39.65
N HIS A 215 17.60 13.32 40.62
CA HIS A 215 16.19 13.69 40.42
C HIS A 215 15.84 15.04 41.09
N GLU A 216 16.79 15.68 41.74
CA GLU A 216 16.59 16.99 42.34
C GLU A 216 16.51 18.08 41.27
N LEU A 217 15.50 18.94 41.40
CA LEU A 217 15.30 20.07 40.51
C LEU A 217 16.21 21.24 40.95
N LEU A 218 17.27 21.44 40.18
CA LEU A 218 18.20 22.52 40.41
C LEU A 218 17.94 23.66 39.43
N LEU A 219 17.49 24.82 39.95
CA LEU A 219 17.17 26.01 39.14
C LEU A 219 18.40 26.49 38.33
N GLY A 220 19.57 26.51 38.92
CA GLY A 220 20.79 26.94 38.23
C GLY A 220 21.43 25.89 37.30
N PHE A 221 20.76 24.77 37.05
CA PHE A 221 21.31 23.73 36.17
C PHE A 221 20.68 23.84 34.77
N GLY A 222 21.53 23.92 33.74
CA GLY A 222 21.07 24.06 32.35
C GLY A 222 20.30 25.36 32.14
N LYS A 223 19.11 25.24 31.58
CA LYS A 223 18.17 26.37 31.37
C LYS A 223 16.93 26.29 32.27
N ASN A 224 17.00 25.54 33.35
CA ASN A 224 15.85 25.27 34.20
C ASN A 224 15.16 26.56 34.70
N GLN A 225 15.96 27.52 35.13
CA GLN A 225 15.41 28.81 35.64
C GLN A 225 14.63 29.57 34.56
N GLU A 226 15.14 29.60 33.33
CA GLU A 226 14.47 30.27 32.22
C GLU A 226 13.18 29.53 31.83
N GLU A 227 13.25 28.20 31.71
CA GLU A 227 12.10 27.37 31.31
C GLU A 227 10.98 27.42 32.36
N LEU A 228 11.32 27.33 33.62
CA LEU A 228 10.33 27.41 34.70
C LEU A 228 9.73 28.83 34.82
N ALA A 229 10.55 29.87 34.63
CA ALA A 229 10.01 31.26 34.61
C ALA A 229 9.03 31.48 33.44
N ARG A 230 9.30 30.85 32.27
CA ARG A 230 8.37 30.89 31.14
C ARG A 230 7.06 30.14 31.46
N LEU A 231 7.15 28.99 32.14
CA LEU A 231 5.99 28.23 32.59
C LEU A 231 5.13 29.06 33.56
N ASP A 232 5.76 29.67 34.58
CA ASP A 232 5.08 30.52 35.58
C ASP A 232 4.40 31.72 34.92
N ASP A 233 5.06 32.37 33.96
CA ASP A 233 4.50 33.48 33.20
C ASP A 233 3.28 33.03 32.36
N PHE A 234 3.39 31.89 31.68
CA PHE A 234 2.29 31.31 30.88
C PHE A 234 1.06 31.01 31.77
N VAL A 235 1.26 30.27 32.86
CA VAL A 235 0.17 29.96 33.81
C VAL A 235 -0.44 31.23 34.42
N SER A 236 0.41 32.17 34.86
CA SER A 236 -0.05 33.42 35.45
C SER A 236 -0.83 34.28 34.47
N LYS A 237 -0.44 34.32 33.20
CA LYS A 237 -1.19 35.03 32.15
C LYS A 237 -2.52 34.35 31.87
N GLY A 238 -2.51 33.02 31.74
CA GLY A 238 -3.70 32.20 31.50
C GLY A 238 -4.75 32.41 32.62
N LEU A 239 -4.34 32.31 33.87
CA LEU A 239 -5.23 32.46 35.03
C LEU A 239 -5.83 33.87 35.18
N ARG A 240 -5.22 34.91 34.59
CA ARG A 240 -5.78 36.28 34.56
C ARG A 240 -6.92 36.44 33.56
N ILE A 241 -7.05 35.53 32.60
CA ILE A 241 -8.14 35.58 31.61
C ILE A 241 -9.42 35.09 32.28
N LYS A 242 -10.46 35.90 32.27
CA LYS A 242 -11.75 35.55 32.87
C LYS A 242 -12.36 34.34 32.19
N GLY A 243 -12.56 33.27 32.95
CA GLY A 243 -13.11 31.99 32.42
C GLY A 243 -12.08 30.99 31.91
N ALA A 244 -10.78 31.32 31.91
CA ALA A 244 -9.74 30.37 31.63
C ALA A 244 -9.67 29.31 32.75
N ARG A 245 -9.36 28.07 32.34
CA ARG A 245 -9.17 26.93 33.23
C ARG A 245 -7.99 26.14 32.77
N LEU A 246 -7.12 25.76 33.69
CA LEU A 246 -6.13 24.72 33.43
C LEU A 246 -6.88 23.39 33.24
N ARG A 247 -6.75 22.81 32.07
CA ARG A 247 -7.46 21.59 31.71
C ARG A 247 -6.67 20.35 32.07
N GLU A 248 -5.42 20.35 31.71
CA GLU A 248 -4.59 19.15 31.82
C GLU A 248 -3.09 19.50 31.86
N VAL A 249 -2.34 18.79 32.66
CA VAL A 249 -0.88 18.88 32.72
C VAL A 249 -0.29 17.50 32.51
N HIS A 250 0.51 17.34 31.47
CA HIS A 250 1.23 16.10 31.20
C HIS A 250 2.69 16.26 31.57
N ILE A 251 3.18 15.42 32.47
CA ILE A 251 4.57 15.41 32.90
C ILE A 251 5.19 14.08 32.50
N MET A 252 6.20 14.11 31.66
CA MET A 252 6.93 12.93 31.21
C MET A 252 8.40 12.98 31.66
N GLY A 253 8.84 11.95 32.38
CA GLY A 253 10.20 11.82 32.85
C GLY A 253 11.00 10.85 31.98
N TYR A 254 12.25 11.21 31.72
CA TYR A 254 13.17 10.40 30.94
C TYR A 254 14.46 10.16 31.72
N ALA A 255 15.06 8.98 31.53
CA ALA A 255 16.39 8.66 31.96
C ALA A 255 17.21 8.12 30.79
N SER A 256 18.53 8.11 30.90
CA SER A 256 19.40 7.54 29.86
C SER A 256 19.13 6.06 29.69
N PRO A 257 19.19 5.52 28.45
CA PRO A 257 19.13 4.07 28.23
C PRO A 257 20.36 3.32 28.73
N GLU A 258 21.41 4.04 29.12
CA GLU A 258 22.62 3.44 29.68
C GLU A 258 22.41 2.96 31.13
N GLY A 259 22.80 1.72 31.42
CA GLY A 259 22.65 1.12 32.75
C GLY A 259 21.41 0.21 32.88
N GLU A 260 21.09 -0.15 34.12
CA GLU A 260 19.98 -1.07 34.40
C GLU A 260 18.63 -0.42 34.17
N PHE A 261 17.77 -1.13 33.45
CA PHE A 261 16.42 -0.63 33.08
C PHE A 261 15.55 -0.29 34.30
N SER A 262 15.57 -1.15 35.33
CA SER A 262 14.79 -0.94 36.55
C SER A 262 15.21 0.35 37.27
N TYR A 263 16.50 0.60 37.39
CA TYR A 263 17.05 1.82 37.98
C TYR A 263 16.63 3.05 37.19
N ASN A 264 16.76 3.01 35.86
CA ASN A 264 16.43 4.12 34.99
C ASN A 264 14.92 4.44 34.99
N LYS A 265 14.09 3.40 35.07
CA LYS A 265 12.64 3.57 35.23
C LYS A 265 12.30 4.32 36.52
N HIS A 266 12.84 3.88 37.67
CA HIS A 266 12.61 4.56 38.95
C HIS A 266 13.20 5.98 38.99
N LEU A 267 14.30 6.21 38.29
CA LEU A 267 14.85 7.55 38.18
C LEU A 267 13.94 8.50 37.38
N ALA A 268 13.38 8.01 36.27
CA ALA A 268 12.42 8.76 35.47
C ALA A 268 11.14 9.07 36.26
N GLU A 269 10.60 8.11 37.00
CA GLU A 269 9.45 8.28 37.89
C GLU A 269 9.71 9.34 38.98
N ARG A 270 10.86 9.31 39.63
CA ARG A 270 11.23 10.32 40.65
C ARG A 270 11.38 11.71 40.05
N ARG A 271 11.94 11.85 38.85
CA ARG A 271 12.02 13.13 38.14
C ARG A 271 10.65 13.70 37.80
N THR A 272 9.76 12.85 37.30
CA THR A 272 8.35 13.24 37.06
C THR A 272 7.69 13.72 38.34
N HIS A 273 7.89 13.02 39.43
CA HIS A 273 7.33 13.38 40.74
C HIS A 273 7.89 14.70 41.25
N THR A 274 9.21 14.93 41.13
CA THR A 274 9.82 16.20 41.55
C THR A 274 9.25 17.37 40.76
N LEU A 275 9.03 17.23 39.44
CA LEU A 275 8.45 18.31 38.65
C LEU A 275 6.96 18.50 38.95
N SER A 276 6.21 17.43 39.27
CA SER A 276 4.78 17.54 39.65
C SER A 276 4.53 18.30 40.96
N TYR A 277 5.54 18.36 41.82
CA TYR A 277 5.46 19.22 43.03
C TYR A 277 5.72 20.70 42.76
N TYR A 278 6.41 21.00 41.67
CA TYR A 278 6.68 22.39 41.30
C TYR A 278 5.46 23.03 40.61
N VAL A 279 4.79 22.26 39.74
CA VAL A 279 3.61 22.72 38.99
C VAL A 279 2.33 22.66 39.83
#